data_57e7aa5c5174dfc83e03866b771b4dfa
#
_entry.id   57e7aa5c5174dfc83e03866b771b4dfa
#
_cell.length_a   1.000
_cell.length_b   1.000
_cell.length_c   1.000
_cell.angle_alpha   90.00
_cell.angle_beta   90.00
_cell.angle_gamma   90.00
#
_symmetry.space_group_name_H-M   'P 1'
#
loop_
_entity.id
_entity.type
_entity.pdbx_description
1 polymer ?
#
loop_
_entity_poly.entity_id
_entity_poly.type
_entity_poly.pdbx_seq_one_letter_code
_entity_poly.pdbx_strand_id
1 'polypeptide(L)'
;MSSENFSLKPVPSNERKGAVALTFVMLGLTFFSASMWTGGTLGTSLTYNDFWLAVILGNLMLGIYTSFLGYIGAKTGLTTHILARYSFGIRGSWLPSLLLGGTQVGWFGVGVAMFAIPVNKVTGIDVNYLILGSGLLMTITVFFGISALTILSTIAVPAIAVFGSYSVYLAVTNAGGLEVLEHIVPKESISLSMAITLVVGSFISAGSLTADFVRFGRKAKQAIIISMIAFFLGNSLMFIFGAAGAAVTGMADISDVMVAQGLIIPAIIVLGLNIWTTNDNALYASGLGFANITGLSSRTLSVVNGVIGTLCALWLYNNFVGWLTFLS
;
A
#
# COMPACT_ATOMS: atom_id res chain seq x y z
N MET A 1 -2.05 1.61 -29.05
CA MET A 1 -1.70 1.60 -27.63
C MET A 1 -0.61 0.59 -27.44
N SER A 2 0.64 1.01 -27.20
CA SER A 2 1.73 0.09 -26.94
C SER A 2 1.47 -0.57 -25.59
N SER A 3 1.24 -1.86 -25.64
CA SER A 3 0.70 -2.62 -24.51
C SER A 3 1.79 -3.34 -23.70
N GLU A 4 3.04 -2.98 -23.89
CA GLU A 4 4.15 -3.62 -23.20
C GLU A 4 4.42 -2.92 -21.85
N ASN A 5 4.37 -3.67 -20.77
CA ASN A 5 4.78 -3.19 -19.44
C ASN A 5 6.31 -3.02 -19.33
N PHE A 6 7.07 -3.14 -20.41
CA PHE A 6 8.54 -3.06 -20.45
C PHE A 6 9.19 -3.86 -19.31
N SER A 7 8.67 -5.07 -19.03
CA SER A 7 9.06 -5.85 -17.86
C SER A 7 10.54 -6.24 -17.86
N LEU A 8 11.09 -6.55 -19.04
CA LEU A 8 12.48 -6.99 -19.23
C LEU A 8 13.35 -5.99 -19.99
N LYS A 9 12.81 -4.81 -20.32
CA LYS A 9 13.48 -3.77 -21.11
C LYS A 9 13.34 -2.41 -20.44
N PRO A 10 14.24 -1.45 -20.70
CA PRO A 10 14.06 -0.07 -20.23
C PRO A 10 12.80 0.57 -20.82
N VAL A 11 12.15 1.41 -20.02
CA VAL A 11 11.03 2.24 -20.52
C VAL A 11 11.57 3.30 -21.49
N PRO A 12 11.11 3.32 -22.76
CA PRO A 12 11.56 4.30 -23.72
C PRO A 12 11.04 5.71 -23.38
N SER A 13 11.71 6.74 -23.90
CA SER A 13 11.44 8.14 -23.55
C SER A 13 10.03 8.63 -23.89
N ASN A 14 9.44 8.11 -24.98
CA ASN A 14 8.08 8.43 -25.41
C ASN A 14 6.97 7.84 -24.52
N GLU A 15 7.28 6.82 -23.72
CA GLU A 15 6.34 6.19 -22.79
C GLU A 15 6.46 6.74 -21.35
N ARG A 16 7.38 7.69 -21.13
CA ARG A 16 7.62 8.26 -19.82
C ARG A 16 6.53 9.25 -19.41
N LYS A 17 6.16 9.22 -18.15
CA LYS A 17 5.07 9.98 -17.54
C LYS A 17 5.57 11.23 -16.81
N GLY A 18 4.69 12.20 -16.62
CA GLY A 18 4.96 13.38 -15.80
C GLY A 18 4.99 13.05 -14.30
N ALA A 19 5.61 13.95 -13.52
CA ALA A 19 5.77 13.78 -12.07
C ALA A 19 4.42 13.65 -11.35
N VAL A 20 3.43 14.46 -11.70
CA VAL A 20 2.10 14.45 -11.05
C VAL A 20 1.43 13.08 -11.18
N ALA A 21 1.39 12.50 -12.38
CA ALA A 21 0.79 11.18 -12.59
C ALA A 21 1.48 10.10 -11.76
N LEU A 22 2.81 10.12 -11.67
CA LEU A 22 3.56 9.16 -10.86
C LEU A 22 3.43 9.40 -9.36
N THR A 23 3.27 10.67 -8.94
CA THR A 23 2.98 10.98 -7.53
C THR A 23 1.65 10.36 -7.12
N PHE A 24 0.61 10.46 -7.94
CA PHE A 24 -0.66 9.80 -7.64
C PHE A 24 -0.54 8.26 -7.61
N VAL A 25 0.20 7.64 -8.53
CA VAL A 25 0.45 6.20 -8.49
C VAL A 25 1.15 5.79 -7.19
N MET A 26 2.18 6.53 -6.78
CA MET A 26 2.95 6.24 -5.57
C MET A 26 2.16 6.54 -4.29
N LEU A 27 1.34 7.58 -4.28
CA LEU A 27 0.38 7.83 -3.19
C LEU A 27 -0.71 6.75 -3.14
N GLY A 28 -1.21 6.29 -4.30
CA GLY A 28 -2.14 5.17 -4.36
C GLY A 28 -1.56 3.85 -3.84
N LEU A 29 -0.23 3.68 -3.93
CA LEU A 29 0.45 2.56 -3.29
C LEU A 29 0.51 2.72 -1.77
N THR A 30 0.86 3.91 -1.26
CA THR A 30 1.11 4.16 0.16
C THR A 30 -0.14 4.50 0.96
N PHE A 31 -1.23 4.91 0.30
CA PHE A 31 -2.54 5.07 0.93
C PHE A 31 -3.16 3.69 1.12
N PHE A 32 -2.81 3.03 2.20
CA PHE A 32 -3.20 1.64 2.45
C PHE A 32 -3.79 1.43 3.84
N SER A 33 -4.90 0.70 3.91
CA SER A 33 -5.63 0.43 5.15
C SER A 33 -4.79 -0.30 6.20
N ALA A 34 -3.84 -1.15 5.81
CA ALA A 34 -2.95 -1.80 6.76
C ALA A 34 -2.07 -0.78 7.51
N SER A 35 -1.63 0.31 6.85
CA SER A 35 -0.93 1.41 7.53
C SER A 35 -1.83 2.15 8.51
N MET A 36 -3.11 2.35 8.17
CA MET A 36 -4.09 2.93 9.09
C MET A 36 -4.28 2.02 10.31
N TRP A 37 -4.42 0.72 10.11
CA TRP A 37 -4.55 -0.23 11.21
C TRP A 37 -3.30 -0.25 12.10
N THR A 38 -2.11 -0.33 11.51
CA THR A 38 -0.85 -0.22 12.25
C THR A 38 -0.77 1.10 13.02
N GLY A 39 -1.17 2.22 12.39
CA GLY A 39 -1.28 3.53 13.00
C GLY A 39 -2.21 3.53 14.22
N GLY A 40 -3.38 2.88 14.10
CA GLY A 40 -4.33 2.70 15.19
C GLY A 40 -3.73 1.91 16.36
N THR A 41 -3.05 0.81 16.07
CA THR A 41 -2.33 0.00 17.07
C THR A 41 -1.25 0.83 17.78
N LEU A 42 -0.42 1.56 17.02
CA LEU A 42 0.62 2.42 17.60
C LEU A 42 0.03 3.57 18.43
N GLY A 43 -1.06 4.18 17.95
CA GLY A 43 -1.75 5.27 18.65
C GLY A 43 -2.34 4.86 20.01
N THR A 44 -2.67 3.57 20.19
CA THR A 44 -3.17 3.04 21.47
C THR A 44 -2.07 2.41 22.33
N SER A 45 -0.85 2.20 21.78
CA SER A 45 0.26 1.52 22.46
C SER A 45 1.45 2.42 22.79
N LEU A 46 1.43 3.69 22.34
CA LEU A 46 2.50 4.65 22.54
C LEU A 46 2.00 5.93 23.19
N THR A 47 2.90 6.64 23.87
CA THR A 47 2.66 8.03 24.24
C THR A 47 2.57 8.90 22.97
N TYR A 48 1.93 10.06 23.04
CA TYR A 48 1.83 11.00 21.93
C TYR A 48 3.20 11.31 21.30
N ASN A 49 4.21 11.61 22.13
CA ASN A 49 5.56 11.93 21.65
C ASN A 49 6.25 10.74 20.98
N ASP A 50 6.14 9.54 21.57
CA ASP A 50 6.75 8.33 21.00
C ASP A 50 6.07 7.92 19.68
N PHE A 51 4.75 8.12 19.57
CA PHE A 51 4.02 7.90 18.33
C PHE A 51 4.58 8.78 17.18
N TRP A 52 4.68 10.11 17.44
CA TRP A 52 5.22 11.02 16.42
C TRP A 52 6.67 10.70 16.08
N LEU A 53 7.48 10.38 17.07
CA LEU A 53 8.88 10.03 16.85
C LEU A 53 9.01 8.75 16.01
N ALA A 54 8.23 7.71 16.31
CA ALA A 54 8.22 6.47 15.55
C ALA A 54 7.77 6.68 14.10
N VAL A 55 6.65 7.40 13.90
CA VAL A 55 6.11 7.68 12.56
C VAL A 55 7.05 8.51 11.72
N ILE A 56 7.62 9.60 12.29
CA ILE A 56 8.54 10.48 11.57
C ILE A 56 9.83 9.73 11.21
N LEU A 57 10.48 9.07 12.17
CA LEU A 57 11.74 8.38 11.92
C LEU A 57 11.56 7.20 10.97
N GLY A 58 10.56 6.35 11.19
CA GLY A 58 10.30 5.18 10.35
C GLY A 58 9.97 5.56 8.90
N ASN A 59 9.09 6.53 8.70
CA ASN A 59 8.73 6.99 7.35
C ASN A 59 9.83 7.82 6.69
N LEU A 60 10.67 8.54 7.45
CA LEU A 60 11.85 9.20 6.92
C LEU A 60 12.87 8.16 6.39
N MET A 61 13.10 7.08 7.15
CA MET A 61 13.95 5.97 6.70
C MET A 61 13.40 5.34 5.41
N LEU A 62 12.10 5.05 5.35
CA LEU A 62 11.44 4.56 4.13
C LEU A 62 11.57 5.56 2.97
N GLY A 63 11.30 6.83 3.21
CA GLY A 63 11.39 7.90 2.21
C GLY A 63 12.80 8.04 1.62
N ILE A 64 13.84 8.02 2.45
CA ILE A 64 15.24 8.07 2.01
C ILE A 64 15.58 6.83 1.18
N TYR A 65 15.30 5.63 1.73
CA TYR A 65 15.58 4.36 1.06
C TYR A 65 14.93 4.27 -0.32
N THR A 66 13.62 4.55 -0.38
CA THR A 66 12.85 4.47 -1.62
C THR A 66 13.22 5.57 -2.61
N SER A 67 13.70 6.72 -2.14
CA SER A 67 14.22 7.79 -3.00
C SER A 67 15.45 7.37 -3.78
N PHE A 68 16.38 6.63 -3.17
CA PHE A 68 17.55 6.07 -3.88
C PHE A 68 17.11 5.07 -4.95
N LEU A 69 16.21 4.15 -4.61
CA LEU A 69 15.67 3.17 -5.56
C LEU A 69 14.90 3.87 -6.69
N GLY A 70 14.11 4.87 -6.35
CA GLY A 70 13.36 5.68 -7.31
C GLY A 70 14.27 6.42 -8.28
N TYR A 71 15.35 7.05 -7.79
CA TYR A 71 16.35 7.70 -8.64
C TYR A 71 16.96 6.73 -9.64
N ILE A 72 17.40 5.55 -9.19
CA ILE A 72 17.99 4.53 -10.05
C ILE A 72 16.97 4.03 -11.08
N GLY A 73 15.74 3.71 -10.65
CA GLY A 73 14.67 3.27 -11.53
C GLY A 73 14.34 4.27 -12.63
N ALA A 74 14.15 5.55 -12.29
CA ALA A 74 13.87 6.61 -13.28
C ALA A 74 15.06 6.90 -14.20
N LYS A 75 16.29 6.82 -13.68
CA LYS A 75 17.51 7.03 -14.48
C LYS A 75 17.71 5.93 -15.51
N THR A 76 17.47 4.68 -15.14
CA THR A 76 17.73 3.51 -15.99
C THR A 76 16.50 3.11 -16.82
N GLY A 77 15.29 3.42 -16.34
CA GLY A 77 14.03 2.92 -16.92
C GLY A 77 13.77 1.44 -16.63
N LEU A 78 14.54 0.81 -15.72
CA LEU A 78 14.50 -0.62 -15.42
C LEU A 78 13.65 -0.92 -14.19
N THR A 79 13.11 -2.15 -14.15
CA THR A 79 12.42 -2.69 -12.97
C THR A 79 13.42 -3.02 -11.88
N THR A 80 12.95 -3.06 -10.62
CA THR A 80 13.73 -3.56 -9.47
C THR A 80 14.34 -4.93 -9.76
N HIS A 81 13.57 -5.82 -10.40
CA HIS A 81 13.97 -7.17 -10.73
C HIS A 81 15.09 -7.25 -11.77
N ILE A 82 15.07 -6.37 -12.76
CA ILE A 82 16.17 -6.26 -13.75
C ILE A 82 17.39 -5.58 -13.11
N LEU A 83 17.19 -4.57 -12.26
CA LEU A 83 18.30 -3.96 -11.50
C LEU A 83 18.99 -5.00 -10.60
N ALA A 84 18.26 -5.93 -10.00
CA ALA A 84 18.82 -7.02 -9.23
C ALA A 84 19.77 -7.93 -10.03
N ARG A 85 19.59 -8.05 -11.37
CA ARG A 85 20.52 -8.81 -12.22
C ARG A 85 21.94 -8.22 -12.22
N TYR A 86 22.08 -6.91 -12.06
CA TYR A 86 23.41 -6.26 -12.02
C TYR A 86 24.15 -6.59 -10.71
N SER A 87 23.43 -6.81 -9.60
CA SER A 87 24.04 -7.14 -8.31
C SER A 87 24.22 -8.64 -8.11
N PHE A 88 23.29 -9.49 -8.58
CA PHE A 88 23.22 -10.91 -8.27
C PHE A 88 23.38 -11.83 -9.50
N GLY A 89 23.53 -11.24 -10.69
CA GLY A 89 23.49 -12.00 -11.96
C GLY A 89 22.07 -12.45 -12.31
N ILE A 90 21.92 -13.04 -13.52
CA ILE A 90 20.60 -13.44 -14.04
C ILE A 90 19.90 -14.43 -13.11
N ARG A 91 20.57 -15.54 -12.76
CA ARG A 91 19.98 -16.58 -11.90
C ARG A 91 19.85 -16.13 -10.44
N GLY A 92 20.84 -15.37 -9.92
CA GLY A 92 20.80 -14.85 -8.56
C GLY A 92 19.65 -13.85 -8.33
N SER A 93 19.24 -13.11 -9.38
CA SER A 93 18.10 -12.20 -9.31
C SER A 93 16.74 -12.90 -9.16
N TRP A 94 16.65 -14.21 -9.40
CA TRP A 94 15.42 -14.96 -9.23
C TRP A 94 14.96 -15.01 -7.77
N LEU A 95 15.91 -15.13 -6.83
CA LEU A 95 15.57 -15.16 -5.40
C LEU A 95 14.89 -13.87 -4.93
N PRO A 96 15.48 -12.65 -5.08
CA PRO A 96 14.78 -11.42 -4.72
C PRO A 96 13.48 -11.21 -5.53
N SER A 97 13.41 -11.67 -6.78
CA SER A 97 12.18 -11.58 -7.57
C SER A 97 11.08 -12.50 -7.03
N LEU A 98 11.41 -13.71 -6.60
CA LEU A 98 10.48 -14.64 -5.97
C LEU A 98 9.99 -14.09 -4.62
N LEU A 99 10.91 -13.61 -3.78
CA LEU A 99 10.57 -13.07 -2.46
C LEU A 99 9.68 -11.82 -2.58
N LEU A 100 10.12 -10.82 -3.34
CA LEU A 100 9.36 -9.58 -3.49
C LEU A 100 8.07 -9.80 -4.27
N GLY A 101 8.11 -10.52 -5.39
CA GLY A 101 6.93 -10.82 -6.19
C GLY A 101 5.90 -11.69 -5.45
N GLY A 102 6.37 -12.72 -4.74
CA GLY A 102 5.54 -13.61 -3.92
C GLY A 102 4.88 -12.88 -2.76
N THR A 103 5.64 -12.03 -2.04
CA THR A 103 5.11 -11.19 -0.96
C THR A 103 3.97 -10.29 -1.47
N GLN A 104 4.08 -9.74 -2.69
CA GLN A 104 3.01 -8.92 -3.26
C GLN A 104 1.74 -9.73 -3.59
N VAL A 105 1.86 -11.01 -3.97
CA VAL A 105 0.69 -11.89 -4.12
C VAL A 105 0.00 -12.11 -2.76
N GLY A 106 0.80 -12.31 -1.71
CA GLY A 106 0.29 -12.41 -0.34
C GLY A 106 -0.44 -11.13 0.09
N TRP A 107 0.17 -9.95 -0.12
CA TRP A 107 -0.46 -8.66 0.19
C TRP A 107 -1.74 -8.41 -0.60
N PHE A 108 -1.78 -8.84 -1.87
CA PHE A 108 -3.03 -8.78 -2.64
C PHE A 108 -4.14 -9.60 -1.99
N GLY A 109 -3.87 -10.85 -1.59
CA GLY A 109 -4.84 -11.69 -0.91
C GLY A 109 -5.30 -11.12 0.42
N VAL A 110 -4.36 -10.58 1.21
CA VAL A 110 -4.68 -9.85 2.45
C VAL A 110 -5.59 -8.65 2.17
N GLY A 111 -5.26 -7.84 1.18
CA GLY A 111 -6.08 -6.68 0.79
C GLY A 111 -7.49 -7.07 0.38
N VAL A 112 -7.65 -8.13 -0.41
CA VAL A 112 -9.00 -8.65 -0.78
C VAL A 112 -9.79 -9.01 0.47
N ALA A 113 -9.20 -9.69 1.45
CA ALA A 113 -9.86 -10.02 2.71
C ALA A 113 -10.16 -8.78 3.55
N MET A 114 -9.23 -7.79 3.59
CA MET A 114 -9.44 -6.49 4.28
C MET A 114 -10.60 -5.69 3.71
N PHE A 115 -10.91 -5.85 2.42
CA PHE A 115 -12.12 -5.27 1.85
C PHE A 115 -13.37 -6.08 2.18
N ALA A 116 -13.32 -7.39 1.98
CA ALA A 116 -14.49 -8.27 2.09
C ALA A 116 -15.06 -8.33 3.51
N ILE A 117 -14.21 -8.37 4.54
CA ILE A 117 -14.64 -8.52 5.94
C ILE A 117 -15.48 -7.34 6.44
N PRO A 118 -15.02 -6.08 6.31
CA PRO A 118 -15.82 -4.92 6.72
C PRO A 118 -17.11 -4.76 5.89
N VAL A 119 -17.04 -5.03 4.58
CA VAL A 119 -18.23 -4.96 3.72
C VAL A 119 -19.26 -6.03 4.10
N ASN A 120 -18.84 -7.26 4.45
CA ASN A 120 -19.74 -8.28 4.98
C ASN A 120 -20.43 -7.83 6.27
N LYS A 121 -19.71 -7.22 7.22
CA LYS A 121 -20.29 -6.69 8.47
C LYS A 121 -21.42 -5.69 8.23
N VAL A 122 -21.30 -4.86 7.18
CA VAL A 122 -22.27 -3.80 6.86
C VAL A 122 -23.42 -4.30 5.98
N THR A 123 -23.12 -5.16 5.01
CA THR A 123 -24.10 -5.57 3.98
C THR A 123 -24.77 -6.91 4.26
N GLY A 124 -24.16 -7.76 5.09
CA GLY A 124 -24.58 -9.15 5.32
C GLY A 124 -24.31 -10.09 4.13
N ILE A 125 -23.68 -9.61 3.04
CA ILE A 125 -23.29 -10.47 1.91
C ILE A 125 -22.21 -11.44 2.37
N ASP A 126 -22.31 -12.72 1.99
CA ASP A 126 -21.33 -13.74 2.35
C ASP A 126 -19.91 -13.32 1.93
N VAL A 127 -18.97 -13.48 2.86
CA VAL A 127 -17.59 -13.03 2.69
C VAL A 127 -16.87 -13.69 1.52
N ASN A 128 -17.20 -14.95 1.20
CA ASN A 128 -16.56 -15.67 0.09
C ASN A 128 -16.97 -15.07 -1.26
N TYR A 129 -18.25 -14.66 -1.41
CA TYR A 129 -18.70 -13.97 -2.63
C TYR A 129 -18.02 -12.60 -2.76
N LEU A 130 -17.84 -11.87 -1.65
CA LEU A 130 -17.13 -10.59 -1.66
C LEU A 130 -15.66 -10.78 -2.02
N ILE A 131 -14.98 -11.79 -1.48
CA ILE A 131 -13.59 -12.14 -1.81
C ILE A 131 -13.45 -12.47 -3.30
N LEU A 132 -14.27 -13.40 -3.81
CA LEU A 132 -14.18 -13.81 -5.21
C LEU A 132 -14.52 -12.65 -6.15
N GLY A 133 -15.60 -11.92 -5.88
CA GLY A 133 -16.03 -10.80 -6.72
C GLY A 133 -15.02 -9.66 -6.74
N SER A 134 -14.59 -9.16 -5.58
CA SER A 134 -13.62 -8.06 -5.50
C SER A 134 -12.23 -8.46 -6.00
N GLY A 135 -11.75 -9.66 -5.65
CA GLY A 135 -10.45 -10.15 -6.09
C GLY A 135 -10.37 -10.31 -7.61
N LEU A 136 -11.42 -10.83 -8.25
CA LEU A 136 -11.49 -10.93 -9.71
C LEU A 136 -11.58 -9.56 -10.38
N LEU A 137 -12.38 -8.63 -9.85
CA LEU A 137 -12.48 -7.27 -10.38
C LEU A 137 -11.15 -6.53 -10.33
N MET A 138 -10.45 -6.60 -9.18
CA MET A 138 -9.10 -6.02 -9.03
C MET A 138 -8.09 -6.69 -9.98
N THR A 139 -8.20 -8.00 -10.17
CA THR A 139 -7.34 -8.74 -11.13
C THR A 139 -7.56 -8.28 -12.58
N ILE A 140 -8.79 -7.94 -12.96
CA ILE A 140 -9.09 -7.43 -14.30
C ILE A 140 -8.45 -6.07 -14.53
N THR A 141 -8.47 -5.17 -13.54
CA THR A 141 -7.93 -3.81 -13.69
C THR A 141 -6.43 -3.80 -13.87
N VAL A 142 -5.69 -4.69 -13.21
CA VAL A 142 -4.22 -4.77 -13.34
C VAL A 142 -3.76 -5.16 -14.75
N PHE A 143 -4.60 -5.84 -15.53
CA PHE A 143 -4.29 -6.19 -16.92
C PHE A 143 -3.92 -4.96 -17.78
N PHE A 144 -4.48 -3.79 -17.46
CA PHE A 144 -4.20 -2.54 -18.17
C PHE A 144 -2.92 -1.83 -17.70
N GLY A 145 -2.23 -2.37 -16.69
CA GLY A 145 -0.90 -1.92 -16.23
C GLY A 145 -0.88 -0.50 -15.70
N ILE A 146 0.26 0.17 -15.82
CA ILE A 146 0.53 1.51 -15.25
C ILE A 146 -0.49 2.59 -15.64
N SER A 147 -1.22 2.41 -16.72
CA SER A 147 -2.25 3.35 -17.14
C SER A 147 -3.49 3.26 -16.26
N ALA A 148 -3.95 2.04 -15.95
CA ALA A 148 -5.07 1.82 -15.02
C ALA A 148 -4.69 2.29 -13.60
N LEU A 149 -3.49 1.95 -13.13
CA LEU A 149 -2.98 2.43 -11.85
C LEU A 149 -3.02 3.97 -11.76
N THR A 150 -2.61 4.67 -12.83
CA THR A 150 -2.62 6.13 -12.86
C THR A 150 -4.04 6.70 -12.74
N ILE A 151 -4.99 6.15 -13.51
CA ILE A 151 -6.39 6.62 -13.50
C ILE A 151 -7.03 6.39 -12.13
N LEU A 152 -6.92 5.15 -11.64
CA LEU A 152 -7.51 4.77 -10.37
C LEU A 152 -6.95 5.61 -9.21
N SER A 153 -5.62 5.76 -9.13
CA SER A 153 -4.98 6.54 -8.07
C SER A 153 -5.32 8.04 -8.14
N THR A 154 -5.54 8.60 -9.34
CA THR A 154 -5.94 10.00 -9.50
C THR A 154 -7.32 10.27 -8.89
N ILE A 155 -8.21 9.27 -8.86
CA ILE A 155 -9.54 9.36 -8.24
C ILE A 155 -9.46 9.01 -6.75
N ALA A 156 -8.77 7.92 -6.43
CA ALA A 156 -8.75 7.34 -5.10
C ALA A 156 -8.01 8.21 -4.08
N VAL A 157 -6.83 8.74 -4.43
CA VAL A 157 -6.00 9.51 -3.49
C VAL A 157 -6.72 10.76 -2.96
N PRO A 158 -7.34 11.62 -3.78
CA PRO A 158 -8.12 12.74 -3.27
C PRO A 158 -9.32 12.31 -2.42
N ALA A 159 -10.03 11.26 -2.84
CA ALA A 159 -11.19 10.77 -2.09
C ALA A 159 -10.79 10.25 -0.70
N ILE A 160 -9.73 9.45 -0.60
CA ILE A 160 -9.20 8.93 0.66
C ILE A 160 -8.71 10.08 1.55
N ALA A 161 -7.99 11.05 0.98
CA ALA A 161 -7.51 12.21 1.74
C ALA A 161 -8.67 13.03 2.31
N VAL A 162 -9.71 13.32 1.52
CA VAL A 162 -10.86 14.12 1.96
C VAL A 162 -11.67 13.37 3.02
N PHE A 163 -12.11 12.15 2.73
CA PHE A 163 -12.96 11.40 3.66
C PHE A 163 -12.21 10.96 4.92
N GLY A 164 -10.93 10.56 4.79
CA GLY A 164 -10.08 10.23 5.93
C GLY A 164 -9.86 11.44 6.84
N SER A 165 -9.54 12.61 6.27
CA SER A 165 -9.40 13.84 7.05
C SER A 165 -10.71 14.27 7.71
N TYR A 166 -11.84 14.09 7.04
CA TYR A 166 -13.15 14.38 7.60
C TYR A 166 -13.49 13.44 8.78
N SER A 167 -13.19 12.15 8.66
CA SER A 167 -13.36 11.19 9.75
C SER A 167 -12.49 11.54 10.96
N VAL A 168 -11.22 11.92 10.74
CA VAL A 168 -10.32 12.40 11.82
C VAL A 168 -10.86 13.66 12.46
N TYR A 169 -11.31 14.62 11.66
CA TYR A 169 -11.93 15.84 12.17
C TYR A 169 -13.12 15.54 13.09
N LEU A 170 -14.03 14.66 12.66
CA LEU A 170 -15.16 14.23 13.50
C LEU A 170 -14.70 13.52 14.76
N ALA A 171 -13.72 12.61 14.67
CA ALA A 171 -13.19 11.90 15.81
C ALA A 171 -12.64 12.88 16.88
N VAL A 172 -11.80 13.81 16.44
CA VAL A 172 -11.15 14.79 17.32
C VAL A 172 -12.15 15.76 17.93
N THR A 173 -13.09 16.29 17.13
CA THR A 173 -14.11 17.24 17.66
C THR A 173 -15.06 16.58 18.64
N ASN A 174 -15.49 15.35 18.38
CA ASN A 174 -16.37 14.60 19.28
C ASN A 174 -15.68 14.22 20.60
N ALA A 175 -14.36 14.12 20.60
CA ALA A 175 -13.56 13.84 21.79
C ALA A 175 -13.28 15.07 22.66
N GLY A 176 -13.58 16.27 22.18
CA GLY A 176 -13.33 17.53 22.91
C GLY A 176 -12.10 18.30 22.42
N GLY A 177 -11.48 17.89 21.30
CA GLY A 177 -10.37 18.61 20.67
C GLY A 177 -9.05 17.83 20.65
N LEU A 178 -8.02 18.47 20.11
CA LEU A 178 -6.69 17.85 19.93
C LEU A 178 -6.00 17.50 21.26
N GLU A 179 -6.30 18.25 22.33
CA GLU A 179 -5.70 18.04 23.65
C GLU A 179 -5.94 16.63 24.20
N VAL A 180 -7.05 15.99 23.80
CA VAL A 180 -7.36 14.61 24.22
C VAL A 180 -6.32 13.62 23.68
N LEU A 181 -5.76 13.86 22.49
CA LEU A 181 -4.75 12.99 21.89
C LEU A 181 -3.41 13.04 22.64
N GLU A 182 -3.09 14.17 23.29
CA GLU A 182 -1.84 14.35 24.04
C GLU A 182 -1.87 13.61 25.40
N HIS A 183 -3.05 13.30 25.90
CA HIS A 183 -3.26 12.69 27.22
C HIS A 183 -3.60 11.19 27.15
N ILE A 184 -3.41 10.56 25.98
CA ILE A 184 -3.66 9.13 25.83
C ILE A 184 -2.66 8.34 26.67
N VAL A 185 -3.20 7.51 27.55
CA VAL A 185 -2.40 6.55 28.33
C VAL A 185 -2.39 5.22 27.57
N PRO A 186 -1.20 4.73 27.16
CA PRO A 186 -1.10 3.45 26.47
C PRO A 186 -1.70 2.31 27.30
N LYS A 187 -2.55 1.48 26.69
CA LYS A 187 -3.13 0.29 27.35
C LYS A 187 -2.08 -0.82 27.49
N GLU A 188 -1.29 -1.01 26.44
CA GLU A 188 -0.14 -1.91 26.40
C GLU A 188 1.00 -1.14 25.76
N SER A 189 2.11 -0.95 26.46
CA SER A 189 3.24 -0.18 25.91
C SER A 189 4.18 -1.08 25.14
N ILE A 190 4.55 -0.62 23.95
CA ILE A 190 5.62 -1.22 23.13
C ILE A 190 6.85 -0.30 23.14
N SER A 191 8.04 -0.86 22.91
CA SER A 191 9.26 -0.06 22.83
C SER A 191 9.27 0.83 21.57
N LEU A 192 9.91 1.99 21.64
CA LEU A 192 10.08 2.88 20.49
C LEU A 192 10.78 2.17 19.30
N SER A 193 11.76 1.32 19.58
CA SER A 193 12.44 0.54 18.54
C SER A 193 11.49 -0.41 17.82
N MET A 194 10.62 -1.09 18.56
CA MET A 194 9.59 -1.97 17.96
C MET A 194 8.60 -1.15 17.13
N ALA A 195 8.18 0.02 17.63
CA ALA A 195 7.30 0.92 16.90
C ALA A 195 7.91 1.38 15.57
N ILE A 196 9.18 1.82 15.55
CA ILE A 196 9.91 2.19 14.33
C ILE A 196 9.99 0.99 13.37
N THR A 197 10.26 -0.22 13.90
CA THR A 197 10.30 -1.45 13.09
C THR A 197 8.96 -1.72 12.43
N LEU A 198 7.84 -1.56 13.13
CA LEU A 198 6.50 -1.72 12.56
C LEU A 198 6.21 -0.67 11.48
N VAL A 199 6.63 0.59 11.68
CA VAL A 199 6.47 1.64 10.66
C VAL A 199 7.28 1.30 9.40
N VAL A 200 8.55 0.92 9.54
CA VAL A 200 9.40 0.53 8.40
C VAL A 200 8.86 -0.75 7.75
N GLY A 201 8.51 -1.76 8.56
CA GLY A 201 8.00 -3.05 8.12
C GLY A 201 6.71 -2.92 7.30
N SER A 202 5.86 -1.92 7.60
CA SER A 202 4.60 -1.71 6.88
C SER A 202 4.77 -1.58 5.37
N PHE A 203 5.92 -1.04 4.91
CA PHE A 203 6.15 -0.80 3.48
C PHE A 203 7.53 -1.21 2.95
N ILE A 204 8.40 -1.84 3.75
CA ILE A 204 9.76 -2.16 3.26
C ILE A 204 9.75 -3.04 2.01
N SER A 205 8.86 -4.02 1.93
CA SER A 205 8.74 -4.91 0.77
C SER A 205 8.26 -4.18 -0.48
N ALA A 206 7.15 -3.42 -0.39
CA ALA A 206 6.64 -2.63 -1.49
C ALA A 206 7.55 -1.44 -1.82
N GLY A 207 8.19 -0.85 -0.82
CA GLY A 207 9.20 0.20 -0.98
C GLY A 207 10.40 -0.27 -1.81
N SER A 208 10.83 -1.52 -1.63
CA SER A 208 11.88 -2.14 -2.45
C SER A 208 11.52 -2.22 -3.94
N LEU A 209 10.24 -2.16 -4.27
CA LEU A 209 9.70 -2.17 -5.64
C LEU A 209 9.46 -0.76 -6.21
N THR A 210 9.90 0.30 -5.55
CA THR A 210 9.71 1.69 -6.00
C THR A 210 10.17 1.91 -7.44
N ALA A 211 11.28 1.30 -7.86
CA ALA A 211 11.76 1.41 -9.23
C ALA A 211 10.75 0.93 -10.27
N ASP A 212 9.92 -0.06 -9.96
CA ASP A 212 8.92 -0.63 -10.87
C ASP A 212 7.86 0.40 -11.33
N PHE A 213 7.59 1.38 -10.49
CA PHE A 213 6.62 2.45 -10.76
C PHE A 213 7.29 3.71 -11.31
N VAL A 214 8.33 4.21 -10.62
CA VAL A 214 8.93 5.51 -10.97
C VAL A 214 9.89 5.44 -12.14
N ARG A 215 10.24 4.24 -12.67
CA ARG A 215 11.01 4.06 -13.92
C ARG A 215 10.35 4.72 -15.14
N PHE A 216 9.05 4.98 -15.06
CA PHE A 216 8.33 5.76 -16.06
C PHE A 216 8.55 7.27 -15.91
N GLY A 217 9.34 7.73 -14.94
CA GLY A 217 9.62 9.14 -14.71
C GLY A 217 10.49 9.76 -15.80
N ARG A 218 10.14 10.97 -16.23
CA ARG A 218 10.92 11.73 -17.22
C ARG A 218 12.25 12.21 -16.66
N LYS A 219 12.33 12.52 -15.37
CA LYS A 219 13.52 13.04 -14.70
C LYS A 219 13.82 12.28 -13.42
N ALA A 220 15.03 11.73 -13.31
CA ALA A 220 15.45 10.94 -12.15
C ALA A 220 15.39 11.73 -10.82
N LYS A 221 15.72 13.03 -10.82
CA LYS A 221 15.60 13.88 -9.63
C LYS A 221 14.16 14.03 -9.13
N GLN A 222 13.17 14.02 -10.04
CA GLN A 222 11.75 14.08 -9.65
C GLN A 222 11.32 12.79 -8.95
N ALA A 223 11.90 11.64 -9.29
CA ALA A 223 11.59 10.38 -8.63
C ALA A 223 11.98 10.37 -7.15
N ILE A 224 13.03 11.10 -6.75
CA ILE A 224 13.38 11.30 -5.33
C ILE A 224 12.23 11.99 -4.60
N ILE A 225 11.73 13.10 -5.15
CA ILE A 225 10.65 13.88 -4.54
C ILE A 225 9.35 13.06 -4.49
N ILE A 226 9.04 12.37 -5.57
CA ILE A 226 7.84 11.50 -5.67
C ILE A 226 7.88 10.41 -4.60
N SER A 227 9.02 9.71 -4.44
CA SER A 227 9.19 8.66 -3.44
C SER A 227 9.11 9.23 -2.02
N MET A 228 9.75 10.39 -1.77
CA MET A 228 9.69 11.05 -0.47
C MET A 228 8.25 11.48 -0.13
N ILE A 229 7.51 12.07 -1.05
CA ILE A 229 6.10 12.45 -0.85
C ILE A 229 5.28 11.20 -0.52
N ALA A 230 5.43 10.12 -1.26
CA ALA A 230 4.65 8.92 -1.05
C ALA A 230 4.94 8.25 0.29
N PHE A 231 6.20 7.95 0.58
CA PHE A 231 6.56 7.16 1.76
C PHE A 231 6.67 8.01 3.03
N PHE A 232 7.18 9.24 2.96
CA PHE A 232 7.26 10.09 4.14
C PHE A 232 5.93 10.77 4.45
N LEU A 233 5.31 11.46 3.48
CA LEU A 233 4.05 12.17 3.74
C LEU A 233 2.83 11.25 3.62
N GLY A 234 2.73 10.48 2.53
CA GLY A 234 1.54 9.66 2.25
C GLY A 234 1.33 8.57 3.29
N ASN A 235 2.38 7.79 3.59
CA ASN A 235 2.28 6.74 4.59
C ASN A 235 2.07 7.31 6.01
N SER A 236 2.76 8.42 6.38
CA SER A 236 2.54 9.09 7.67
C SER A 236 1.09 9.53 7.84
N LEU A 237 0.45 10.05 6.79
CA LEU A 237 -0.96 10.44 6.82
C LEU A 237 -1.87 9.24 7.14
N MET A 238 -1.58 8.06 6.59
CA MET A 238 -2.33 6.84 6.90
C MET A 238 -2.17 6.41 8.36
N PHE A 239 -0.96 6.50 8.91
CA PHE A 239 -0.72 6.25 10.34
C PHE A 239 -1.49 7.23 11.22
N ILE A 240 -1.52 8.51 10.87
CA ILE A 240 -2.25 9.54 11.60
C ILE A 240 -3.76 9.28 11.57
N PHE A 241 -4.31 8.91 10.41
CA PHE A 241 -5.74 8.60 10.29
C PHE A 241 -6.13 7.44 11.20
N GLY A 242 -5.34 6.36 11.21
CA GLY A 242 -5.59 5.22 12.08
C GLY A 242 -5.45 5.57 13.57
N ALA A 243 -4.37 6.26 13.94
CA ALA A 243 -4.10 6.63 15.32
C ALA A 243 -5.18 7.57 15.90
N ALA A 244 -5.59 8.60 15.17
CA ALA A 244 -6.61 9.54 15.62
C ALA A 244 -7.97 8.84 15.80
N GLY A 245 -8.34 7.95 14.89
CA GLY A 245 -9.55 7.15 15.03
C GLY A 245 -9.51 6.24 16.26
N ALA A 246 -8.42 5.48 16.40
CA ALA A 246 -8.23 4.52 17.49
C ALA A 246 -8.16 5.18 18.86
N ALA A 247 -7.51 6.34 18.94
CA ALA A 247 -7.38 7.11 20.19
C ALA A 247 -8.73 7.48 20.79
N VAL A 248 -9.69 7.84 19.93
CA VAL A 248 -11.02 8.31 20.34
C VAL A 248 -12.02 7.17 20.49
N THR A 249 -11.99 6.19 19.59
CA THR A 249 -13.00 5.13 19.51
C THR A 249 -12.53 3.81 20.11
N GLY A 250 -11.22 3.63 20.31
CA GLY A 250 -10.60 2.35 20.66
C GLY A 250 -10.55 1.36 19.49
N MET A 251 -10.95 1.75 18.27
CA MET A 251 -10.99 0.91 17.08
C MET A 251 -9.78 1.23 16.19
N ALA A 252 -8.96 0.22 15.88
CA ALA A 252 -7.79 0.40 15.01
C ALA A 252 -8.14 0.46 13.51
N ASP A 253 -9.26 -0.12 13.09
CA ASP A 253 -9.72 -0.10 11.69
C ASP A 253 -10.51 1.17 11.40
N ILE A 254 -10.00 1.99 10.47
CA ILE A 254 -10.66 3.25 10.05
C ILE A 254 -12.08 3.02 9.51
N SER A 255 -12.33 1.86 8.90
CA SER A 255 -13.66 1.53 8.38
C SER A 255 -14.66 1.37 9.51
N ASP A 256 -14.27 0.67 10.59
CA ASP A 256 -15.11 0.50 11.78
C ASP A 256 -15.33 1.88 12.46
N VAL A 257 -14.30 2.74 12.50
CA VAL A 257 -14.43 4.13 13.02
C VAL A 257 -15.45 4.92 12.20
N MET A 258 -15.34 4.92 10.87
CA MET A 258 -16.25 5.66 9.98
C MET A 258 -17.68 5.12 10.07
N VAL A 259 -17.85 3.80 10.18
CA VAL A 259 -19.16 3.18 10.37
C VAL A 259 -19.78 3.62 11.70
N ALA A 260 -19.01 3.64 12.78
CA ALA A 260 -19.45 4.13 14.08
C ALA A 260 -19.85 5.63 14.06
N GLN A 261 -19.23 6.41 13.18
CA GLN A 261 -19.56 7.82 12.92
C GLN A 261 -20.83 8.00 12.05
N GLY A 262 -21.45 6.92 11.58
CA GLY A 262 -22.58 6.97 10.65
C GLY A 262 -22.17 7.19 9.18
N LEU A 263 -20.88 7.15 8.87
CA LEU A 263 -20.32 7.37 7.53
C LEU A 263 -20.19 6.06 6.73
N ILE A 264 -21.26 5.25 6.68
CA ILE A 264 -21.22 3.89 6.07
C ILE A 264 -20.80 3.94 4.60
N ILE A 265 -21.45 4.79 3.78
CA ILE A 265 -21.13 4.88 2.35
C ILE A 265 -19.71 5.43 2.13
N PRO A 266 -19.29 6.56 2.75
CA PRO A 266 -17.91 7.00 2.68
C PRO A 266 -16.90 5.95 3.14
N ALA A 267 -17.21 5.17 4.18
CA ALA A 267 -16.33 4.10 4.67
C ALA A 267 -16.08 3.04 3.60
N ILE A 268 -17.13 2.55 2.95
CA ILE A 268 -17.02 1.54 1.87
C ILE A 268 -16.26 2.10 0.67
N ILE A 269 -16.49 3.37 0.29
CA ILE A 269 -15.80 4.02 -0.81
C ILE A 269 -14.30 4.16 -0.49
N VAL A 270 -13.96 4.69 0.67
CA VAL A 270 -12.56 4.87 1.10
C VAL A 270 -11.85 3.52 1.15
N LEU A 271 -12.46 2.54 1.80
CA LEU A 271 -11.91 1.19 1.91
C LEU A 271 -11.71 0.57 0.53
N GLY A 272 -12.74 0.60 -0.32
CA GLY A 272 -12.69 0.03 -1.66
C GLY A 272 -11.60 0.67 -2.52
N LEU A 273 -11.56 2.00 -2.60
CA LEU A 273 -10.56 2.72 -3.39
C LEU A 273 -9.14 2.52 -2.85
N ASN A 274 -8.97 2.53 -1.54
CA ASN A 274 -7.71 2.32 -0.84
C ASN A 274 -7.14 0.92 -1.15
N ILE A 275 -7.92 -0.11 -0.89
CA ILE A 275 -7.51 -1.50 -1.15
C ILE A 275 -7.27 -1.73 -2.66
N TRP A 276 -8.16 -1.22 -3.51
CA TRP A 276 -8.05 -1.44 -4.96
C TRP A 276 -6.76 -0.84 -5.53
N THR A 277 -6.42 0.41 -5.18
CA THR A 277 -5.19 1.05 -5.66
C THR A 277 -3.94 0.30 -5.21
N THR A 278 -3.88 -0.12 -3.95
CA THR A 278 -2.73 -0.86 -3.42
C THR A 278 -2.65 -2.27 -4.01
N ASN A 279 -3.77 -2.95 -4.15
CA ASN A 279 -3.84 -4.28 -4.74
C ASN A 279 -3.42 -4.30 -6.22
N ASP A 280 -3.86 -3.33 -7.01
CA ASP A 280 -3.40 -3.19 -8.40
C ASP A 280 -1.88 -2.97 -8.47
N ASN A 281 -1.32 -2.13 -7.60
CA ASN A 281 0.12 -1.93 -7.50
C ASN A 281 0.85 -3.22 -7.11
N ALA A 282 0.34 -3.98 -6.14
CA ALA A 282 0.91 -5.25 -5.69
C ALA A 282 0.95 -6.28 -6.83
N LEU A 283 -0.18 -6.50 -7.50
CA LEU A 283 -0.24 -7.44 -8.64
C LEU A 283 0.64 -7.00 -9.82
N TYR A 284 0.67 -5.69 -10.12
CA TYR A 284 1.55 -5.18 -11.17
C TYR A 284 3.02 -5.50 -10.86
N ALA A 285 3.49 -5.21 -9.65
CA ALA A 285 4.85 -5.48 -9.23
C ALA A 285 5.15 -6.99 -9.16
N SER A 286 4.22 -7.81 -8.67
CA SER A 286 4.37 -9.27 -8.66
C SER A 286 4.55 -9.84 -10.08
N GLY A 287 3.75 -9.36 -11.03
CA GLY A 287 3.86 -9.76 -12.43
C GLY A 287 5.25 -9.45 -13.03
N LEU A 288 5.86 -8.32 -12.68
CA LEU A 288 7.22 -7.96 -13.08
C LEU A 288 8.26 -8.90 -12.48
N GLY A 289 8.10 -9.27 -11.19
CA GLY A 289 8.98 -10.20 -10.50
C GLY A 289 8.99 -11.59 -11.14
N PHE A 290 7.81 -12.15 -11.35
CA PHE A 290 7.69 -13.45 -11.99
C PHE A 290 8.08 -13.43 -13.49
N ALA A 291 7.91 -12.30 -14.18
CA ALA A 291 8.42 -12.13 -15.55
C ALA A 291 9.95 -12.20 -15.59
N ASN A 292 10.65 -11.69 -14.59
CA ASN A 292 12.11 -11.82 -14.48
C ASN A 292 12.58 -13.26 -14.33
N ILE A 293 11.79 -14.13 -13.69
CA ILE A 293 12.10 -15.55 -13.45
C ILE A 293 11.76 -16.39 -14.69
N THR A 294 10.57 -16.20 -15.24
CA THR A 294 9.99 -17.10 -16.26
C THR A 294 10.21 -16.63 -17.68
N GLY A 295 10.46 -15.34 -17.89
CA GLY A 295 10.51 -14.72 -19.24
C GLY A 295 9.13 -14.50 -19.88
N LEU A 296 8.03 -14.86 -19.20
CA LEU A 296 6.67 -14.69 -19.70
C LEU A 296 6.19 -13.23 -19.56
N SER A 297 5.07 -12.93 -20.22
CA SER A 297 4.42 -11.61 -20.13
C SER A 297 4.03 -11.26 -18.68
N SER A 298 4.50 -10.13 -18.18
CA SER A 298 4.13 -9.64 -16.84
C SER A 298 2.63 -9.43 -16.69
N ARG A 299 1.90 -9.09 -17.75
CA ARG A 299 0.42 -8.97 -17.71
C ARG A 299 -0.25 -10.30 -17.41
N THR A 300 0.13 -11.35 -18.15
CA THR A 300 -0.39 -12.69 -17.92
C THR A 300 -0.08 -13.16 -16.52
N LEU A 301 1.16 -12.91 -16.05
CA LEU A 301 1.58 -13.28 -14.70
C LEU A 301 0.85 -12.47 -13.61
N SER A 302 0.58 -11.18 -13.83
CA SER A 302 -0.25 -10.39 -12.90
C SER A 302 -1.66 -10.98 -12.76
N VAL A 303 -2.28 -11.40 -13.87
CA VAL A 303 -3.61 -12.05 -13.84
C VAL A 303 -3.55 -13.40 -13.12
N VAL A 304 -2.56 -14.24 -13.45
CA VAL A 304 -2.37 -15.54 -12.76
C VAL A 304 -2.16 -15.33 -11.26
N ASN A 305 -1.31 -14.38 -10.88
CA ASN A 305 -1.04 -14.04 -9.49
C ASN A 305 -2.28 -13.47 -8.79
N GLY A 306 -3.12 -12.71 -9.49
CA GLY A 306 -4.39 -12.21 -8.99
C GLY A 306 -5.38 -13.34 -8.69
N VAL A 307 -5.49 -14.32 -9.58
CA VAL A 307 -6.32 -15.51 -9.33
C VAL A 307 -5.78 -16.29 -8.13
N ILE A 308 -4.47 -16.55 -8.08
CA ILE A 308 -3.84 -17.24 -6.94
C ILE A 308 -4.09 -16.46 -5.64
N GLY A 309 -3.83 -15.15 -5.62
CA GLY A 309 -4.04 -14.32 -4.44
C GLY A 309 -5.50 -14.26 -3.98
N THR A 310 -6.46 -14.22 -4.93
CA THR A 310 -7.89 -14.31 -4.61
C THR A 310 -8.25 -15.63 -3.96
N LEU A 311 -7.74 -16.75 -4.48
CA LEU A 311 -7.96 -18.07 -3.88
C LEU A 311 -7.30 -18.17 -2.51
N CYS A 312 -6.09 -17.64 -2.34
CA CYS A 312 -5.43 -17.56 -1.05
C CYS A 312 -6.24 -16.73 -0.04
N ALA A 313 -6.91 -15.67 -0.47
CA ALA A 313 -7.74 -14.83 0.40
C ALA A 313 -8.88 -15.61 1.07
N LEU A 314 -9.45 -16.61 0.40
CA LEU A 314 -10.47 -17.51 0.98
C LEU A 314 -9.95 -18.28 2.19
N TRP A 315 -8.68 -18.68 2.16
CA TRP A 315 -8.03 -19.40 3.26
C TRP A 315 -7.44 -18.42 4.29
N LEU A 316 -6.93 -17.27 3.86
CA LEU A 316 -6.37 -16.22 4.69
C LEU A 316 -7.40 -15.61 5.65
N TYR A 317 -8.68 -15.65 5.29
CA TYR A 317 -9.77 -15.14 6.12
C TYR A 317 -9.73 -15.65 7.56
N ASN A 318 -9.42 -16.93 7.76
CA ASN A 318 -9.36 -17.54 9.09
C ASN A 318 -8.04 -17.26 9.85
N ASN A 319 -7.00 -16.77 9.16
CA ASN A 319 -5.64 -16.56 9.70
C ASN A 319 -5.10 -15.15 9.41
N PHE A 320 -5.98 -14.20 9.21
CA PHE A 320 -5.65 -12.85 8.72
C PHE A 320 -4.56 -12.14 9.55
N VAL A 321 -4.67 -12.15 10.88
CA VAL A 321 -3.68 -11.49 11.77
C VAL A 321 -2.32 -12.19 11.69
N GLY A 322 -2.30 -13.52 11.65
CA GLY A 322 -1.05 -14.30 11.49
C GLY A 322 -0.33 -13.99 10.18
N TRP A 323 -1.09 -13.79 9.10
CA TRP A 323 -0.53 -13.41 7.81
C TRP A 323 0.02 -11.98 7.78
N LEU A 324 -0.65 -11.02 8.39
CA LEU A 324 -0.11 -9.66 8.53
C LEU A 324 1.23 -9.69 9.25
N THR A 325 1.33 -10.43 10.36
CA THR A 325 2.58 -10.57 11.11
C THR A 325 3.68 -11.27 10.30
N PHE A 326 3.33 -12.21 9.43
CA PHE A 326 4.29 -12.90 8.57
C PHE A 326 4.81 -12.03 7.42
N LEU A 327 3.96 -11.12 6.88
CA LEU A 327 4.29 -10.29 5.73
C LEU A 327 4.93 -8.93 6.10
N SER A 328 4.84 -8.50 7.35
CA SER A 328 5.51 -7.30 7.90
C SER A 328 6.86 -7.62 8.51
#